data_6537a3d71fbd12cc2220a5ab8043f7f9
#
_entry.id   6537a3d71fbd12cc2220a5ab8043f7f9
#
_cell.length_a   1.000
_cell.length_b   1.000
_cell.length_c   1.000
_cell.angle_alpha   90.00
_cell.angle_beta   90.00
_cell.angle_gamma   90.00
#
_symmetry.space_group_name_H-M   'P 1'
#
loop_
_entity.id
_entity.type
_entity.pdbx_description
1 polymer ?
#
loop_
_entity_poly.entity_id
_entity_poly.type
_entity_poly.pdbx_seq_one_letter_code
_entity_poly.pdbx_strand_id
1 'polypeptide(L)'
;MKTPIALMGASLLLAACQSVGDLPTEQLADARLTLANGVPAGTAQLVASGDTVTLAVAVAGISEGAHGFHLHTTGTCTRPDFTSAGGHLNPTGEGHGLEDDDGSHMGDLPNLVASSSGTATARVTLRGSRADILAALFDADGTAVVIHADPDDGTSEPSGNAGKRVACGVLTR
;
A
#
# COMPACT_ATOMS: atom_id res chain seq x y z
N MET A 1 8.63 -68.74 -43.72
CA MET A 1 7.92 -68.33 -42.48
C MET A 1 8.52 -67.03 -42.03
N LYS A 2 7.79 -65.88 -42.12
CA LYS A 2 8.26 -64.55 -41.75
C LYS A 2 7.56 -64.16 -40.44
N THR A 3 8.31 -64.01 -39.37
CA THR A 3 7.79 -63.53 -38.06
C THR A 3 7.68 -62.01 -38.04
N PRO A 4 6.54 -61.43 -37.61
CA PRO A 4 6.45 -60.00 -37.42
C PRO A 4 7.07 -59.54 -36.13
N ILE A 5 7.88 -58.46 -36.17
CA ILE A 5 8.42 -57.73 -35.04
C ILE A 5 7.37 -56.76 -34.57
N ALA A 6 6.86 -56.89 -33.37
CA ALA A 6 5.97 -55.91 -32.75
C ALA A 6 6.81 -54.79 -32.12
N LEU A 7 6.66 -53.56 -32.63
CA LEU A 7 7.18 -52.35 -32.01
C LEU A 7 6.28 -51.95 -30.83
N MET A 8 6.81 -52.03 -29.65
CA MET A 8 6.17 -51.61 -28.43
C MET A 8 6.51 -50.11 -28.25
N GLY A 9 5.51 -49.24 -28.56
CA GLY A 9 5.63 -47.78 -28.37
C GLY A 9 5.53 -47.41 -26.87
N ALA A 10 6.61 -46.90 -26.29
CA ALA A 10 6.62 -46.37 -24.97
C ALA A 10 6.04 -44.94 -24.96
N SER A 11 4.80 -44.79 -24.48
CA SER A 11 4.20 -43.47 -24.29
C SER A 11 4.82 -42.79 -23.05
N LEU A 12 5.67 -41.78 -23.25
CA LEU A 12 6.12 -40.88 -22.18
C LEU A 12 4.95 -40.00 -21.77
N LEU A 13 4.42 -40.25 -20.58
CA LEU A 13 3.52 -39.31 -19.89
C LEU A 13 4.37 -38.16 -19.35
N LEU A 14 4.37 -37.00 -20.03
CA LEU A 14 4.86 -35.75 -19.47
C LEU A 14 3.88 -35.32 -18.37
N ALA A 15 4.28 -35.54 -17.12
CA ALA A 15 3.64 -34.90 -15.99
C ALA A 15 3.93 -33.38 -16.06
N ALA A 16 2.98 -32.60 -16.54
CA ALA A 16 3.02 -31.16 -16.43
C ALA A 16 2.87 -30.82 -14.95
N CYS A 17 3.99 -30.46 -14.29
CA CYS A 17 3.92 -29.72 -13.02
C CYS A 17 3.20 -28.40 -13.32
N GLN A 18 1.91 -28.33 -13.05
CA GLN A 18 1.22 -27.06 -12.94
C GLN A 18 1.74 -26.41 -11.66
N SER A 19 2.71 -25.50 -11.79
CA SER A 19 2.96 -24.51 -10.75
C SER A 19 1.63 -23.85 -10.48
N VAL A 20 1.21 -23.83 -9.22
CA VAL A 20 0.12 -22.96 -8.74
C VAL A 20 0.59 -21.55 -9.07
N GLY A 21 0.20 -21.03 -10.24
CA GLY A 21 0.67 -19.76 -10.75
C GLY A 21 0.23 -18.67 -9.80
N ASP A 22 1.18 -17.84 -9.39
CA ASP A 22 0.86 -16.57 -8.76
C ASP A 22 -0.19 -15.86 -9.62
N LEU A 23 -1.30 -15.48 -9.00
CA LEU A 23 -2.33 -14.71 -9.70
C LEU A 23 -1.64 -13.47 -10.31
N PRO A 24 -1.95 -13.10 -11.55
CA PRO A 24 -1.34 -11.94 -12.16
C PRO A 24 -1.58 -10.70 -11.31
N THR A 25 -0.53 -9.93 -11.07
CA THR A 25 -0.60 -8.66 -10.34
C THR A 25 -1.09 -7.57 -11.29
N GLU A 26 -2.18 -6.91 -10.93
CA GLU A 26 -2.75 -5.77 -11.63
C GLU A 26 -2.35 -4.48 -10.92
N GLN A 27 -1.79 -3.50 -11.64
CA GLN A 27 -1.59 -2.16 -11.10
C GLN A 27 -2.92 -1.40 -11.18
N LEU A 28 -3.38 -0.91 -10.03
CA LEU A 28 -4.66 -0.21 -9.88
C LEU A 28 -4.50 1.31 -9.90
N ALA A 29 -3.42 1.81 -9.29
CA ALA A 29 -3.12 3.23 -9.19
C ALA A 29 -1.65 3.46 -8.82
N ASP A 30 -1.20 4.70 -8.97
CA ASP A 30 0.07 5.18 -8.46
C ASP A 30 -0.03 6.58 -7.84
N ALA A 31 0.95 6.93 -7.02
CA ALA A 31 1.14 8.27 -6.48
C ALA A 31 2.61 8.66 -6.56
N ARG A 32 2.88 9.90 -6.93
CA ARG A 32 4.22 10.51 -6.82
C ARG A 32 4.29 11.28 -5.52
N LEU A 33 5.19 10.85 -4.64
CA LEU A 33 5.41 11.50 -3.35
C LEU A 33 6.33 12.71 -3.51
N THR A 34 5.96 13.79 -2.83
CA THR A 34 6.72 15.04 -2.80
C THR A 34 6.90 15.47 -1.35
N LEU A 35 8.11 15.89 -0.97
CA LEU A 35 8.38 16.46 0.35
C LEU A 35 7.73 17.84 0.52
N ALA A 36 7.59 18.28 1.77
CA ALA A 36 7.05 19.60 2.13
C ALA A 36 7.78 20.77 1.43
N ASN A 37 9.09 20.63 1.16
CA ASN A 37 9.90 21.60 0.44
C ASN A 37 9.76 21.51 -1.10
N GLY A 38 8.99 20.55 -1.62
CA GLY A 38 8.74 20.38 -3.05
C GLY A 38 9.69 19.43 -3.78
N VAL A 39 10.66 18.84 -3.08
CA VAL A 39 11.56 17.86 -3.67
C VAL A 39 10.80 16.52 -3.88
N PRO A 40 10.94 15.87 -5.05
CA PRO A 40 10.41 14.53 -5.26
C PRO A 40 10.95 13.56 -4.20
N ALA A 41 10.05 12.79 -3.59
CA ALA A 41 10.39 11.90 -2.48
C ALA A 41 10.30 10.41 -2.84
N GLY A 42 9.60 10.06 -3.92
CA GLY A 42 9.41 8.65 -4.28
C GLY A 42 8.04 8.37 -4.88
N THR A 43 7.59 7.13 -4.72
CA THR A 43 6.33 6.66 -5.29
C THR A 43 5.59 5.73 -4.33
N ALA A 44 4.26 5.71 -4.45
CA ALA A 44 3.43 4.65 -3.93
C ALA A 44 2.66 3.99 -5.09
N GLN A 45 2.47 2.67 -5.04
CA GLN A 45 1.75 1.90 -6.04
C GLN A 45 0.68 1.05 -5.37
N LEU A 46 -0.53 1.12 -5.88
CA LEU A 46 -1.62 0.24 -5.48
C LEU A 46 -1.70 -0.91 -6.48
N VAL A 47 -1.56 -2.13 -6.00
CA VAL A 47 -1.61 -3.33 -6.82
C VAL A 47 -2.62 -4.33 -6.27
N ALA A 48 -3.21 -5.16 -7.14
CA ALA A 48 -4.06 -6.25 -6.72
C ALA A 48 -3.58 -7.59 -7.28
N SER A 49 -3.81 -8.65 -6.51
CA SER A 49 -3.69 -10.04 -6.93
C SER A 49 -4.93 -10.78 -6.44
N GLY A 50 -5.84 -11.10 -7.35
CA GLY A 50 -7.20 -11.52 -6.97
C GLY A 50 -7.92 -10.46 -6.14
N ASP A 51 -8.41 -10.84 -4.97
CA ASP A 51 -9.11 -9.93 -4.04
C ASP A 51 -8.16 -9.16 -3.10
N THR A 52 -6.89 -9.52 -3.07
CA THR A 52 -5.90 -8.87 -2.21
C THR A 52 -5.42 -7.57 -2.83
N VAL A 53 -5.58 -6.46 -2.12
CA VAL A 53 -5.08 -5.14 -2.51
C VAL A 53 -3.89 -4.77 -1.63
N THR A 54 -2.78 -4.38 -2.25
CA THR A 54 -1.53 -4.04 -1.56
C THR A 54 -1.06 -2.66 -1.98
N LEU A 55 -0.72 -1.83 -1.00
CA LEU A 55 -0.01 -0.56 -1.20
C LEU A 55 1.49 -0.81 -1.03
N ALA A 56 2.27 -0.54 -2.07
CA ALA A 56 3.72 -0.57 -2.05
C ALA A 56 4.25 0.86 -2.07
N VAL A 57 5.16 1.20 -1.16
CA VAL A 57 5.77 2.53 -1.09
C VAL A 57 7.29 2.43 -1.14
N ALA A 58 7.90 3.39 -1.81
CA ALA A 58 9.34 3.66 -1.75
C ALA A 58 9.53 5.16 -1.60
N VAL A 59 10.21 5.57 -0.55
CA VAL A 59 10.43 6.98 -0.21
C VAL A 59 11.89 7.25 0.12
N ALA A 60 12.35 8.47 -0.14
CA ALA A 60 13.68 8.97 0.19
C ALA A 60 13.60 10.43 0.66
N GLY A 61 14.60 10.87 1.41
CA GLY A 61 14.73 12.25 1.88
C GLY A 61 13.95 12.54 3.16
N ILE A 62 13.53 11.50 3.90
CA ILE A 62 12.97 11.61 5.24
C ILE A 62 14.05 11.35 6.30
N SER A 63 13.78 11.67 7.58
CA SER A 63 14.73 11.39 8.67
C SER A 63 14.92 9.89 8.89
N GLU A 64 16.00 9.50 9.55
CA GLU A 64 16.17 8.14 10.06
C GLU A 64 15.15 7.86 11.17
N GLY A 65 14.60 6.64 11.20
CA GLY A 65 13.69 6.16 12.24
C GLY A 65 12.32 5.78 11.73
N ALA A 66 11.38 5.61 12.67
CA ALA A 66 10.00 5.26 12.37
C ALA A 66 9.17 6.51 12.05
N HIS A 67 8.24 6.37 11.12
CA HIS A 67 7.38 7.43 10.61
C HIS A 67 5.95 6.93 10.45
N GLY A 68 4.97 7.65 10.98
CA GLY A 68 3.57 7.41 10.68
C GLY A 68 3.33 7.41 9.17
N PHE A 69 2.55 6.45 8.71
CA PHE A 69 2.27 6.22 7.30
C PHE A 69 0.78 5.93 7.14
N HIS A 70 0.07 6.81 6.44
CA HIS A 70 -1.38 6.75 6.40
C HIS A 70 -1.95 7.05 5.01
N LEU A 71 -3.18 6.54 4.77
CA LEU A 71 -4.06 7.02 3.72
C LEU A 71 -4.97 8.12 4.29
N HIS A 72 -5.11 9.22 3.58
CA HIS A 72 -5.90 10.38 3.98
C HIS A 72 -7.13 10.58 3.08
N THR A 73 -8.21 11.15 3.64
CA THR A 73 -9.54 11.23 3.04
C THR A 73 -9.66 12.07 1.78
N THR A 74 -8.64 12.87 1.44
CA THR A 74 -8.75 13.80 0.30
C THR A 74 -7.53 13.69 -0.61
N GLY A 75 -7.75 13.49 -1.88
CA GLY A 75 -6.73 13.42 -2.93
C GLY A 75 -6.10 14.77 -3.26
N THR A 76 -5.60 15.47 -2.23
CA THR A 76 -4.99 16.80 -2.39
C THR A 76 -3.76 16.95 -1.50
N CYS A 77 -2.63 17.37 -2.07
CA CYS A 77 -1.34 17.53 -1.39
C CYS A 77 -0.82 18.97 -1.50
N THR A 78 -1.53 19.95 -0.91
CA THR A 78 -1.09 21.34 -0.89
C THR A 78 0.04 21.54 0.10
N ARG A 79 1.20 21.99 -0.41
CA ARG A 79 2.39 22.27 0.40
C ARG A 79 2.26 23.60 1.15
N PRO A 80 3.01 23.79 2.25
CA PRO A 80 4.05 22.90 2.79
C PRO A 80 3.51 21.88 3.81
N ASP A 81 2.33 22.02 4.36
CA ASP A 81 1.83 21.29 5.52
C ASP A 81 0.93 20.09 5.16
N PHE A 82 0.49 20.00 3.90
CA PHE A 82 -0.38 18.93 3.40
C PHE A 82 -1.70 18.76 4.15
N THR A 83 -2.14 19.79 4.89
CA THR A 83 -3.41 19.75 5.65
C THR A 83 -4.62 19.56 4.72
N SER A 84 -4.49 19.93 3.45
CA SER A 84 -5.49 19.70 2.40
C SER A 84 -5.84 18.23 2.16
N ALA A 85 -4.97 17.28 2.57
CA ALA A 85 -5.28 15.85 2.48
C ALA A 85 -6.34 15.37 3.48
N GLY A 86 -6.76 16.23 4.43
CA GLY A 86 -7.78 15.88 5.43
C GLY A 86 -7.24 15.00 6.56
N GLY A 87 -8.13 14.27 7.23
CA GLY A 87 -7.81 13.26 8.25
C GLY A 87 -7.49 11.90 7.62
N HIS A 88 -7.33 10.88 8.47
CA HIS A 88 -7.14 9.50 7.99
C HIS A 88 -8.39 8.99 7.27
N LEU A 89 -8.20 8.16 6.25
CA LEU A 89 -9.29 7.52 5.52
C LEU A 89 -10.07 6.58 6.45
N ASN A 90 -11.30 6.96 6.80
CA ASN A 90 -12.13 6.26 7.77
C ASN A 90 -13.59 6.15 7.31
N PRO A 91 -13.89 5.32 6.32
CA PRO A 91 -15.25 5.18 5.78
C PRO A 91 -16.23 4.52 6.76
N THR A 92 -15.74 3.82 7.78
CA THR A 92 -16.56 3.07 8.75
C THR A 92 -16.76 3.80 10.08
N GLY A 93 -16.00 4.89 10.34
CA GLY A 93 -16.10 5.67 11.58
C GLY A 93 -15.50 4.97 12.81
N GLU A 94 -14.48 4.13 12.60
CA GLU A 94 -13.73 3.46 13.65
C GLU A 94 -12.79 4.42 14.39
N GLY A 95 -12.24 3.97 15.53
CA GLY A 95 -11.17 4.68 16.24
C GLY A 95 -9.85 4.67 15.49
N HIS A 96 -8.85 5.42 16.01
CA HIS A 96 -7.51 5.44 15.45
C HIS A 96 -6.64 4.37 16.10
N GLY A 97 -5.85 3.71 15.28
CA GLY A 97 -4.70 2.92 15.73
C GLY A 97 -4.82 1.43 15.47
N LEU A 98 -3.70 0.84 15.09
CA LEU A 98 -3.59 -0.61 14.81
C LEU A 98 -3.59 -1.45 16.09
N GLU A 99 -3.36 -0.82 17.24
CA GLU A 99 -3.30 -1.45 18.57
C GLU A 99 -4.53 -1.10 19.43
N ASP A 100 -5.52 -0.38 18.87
CA ASP A 100 -6.77 -0.04 19.54
C ASP A 100 -7.79 -1.17 19.40
N ASP A 101 -8.39 -1.57 20.53
CA ASP A 101 -9.41 -2.62 20.58
C ASP A 101 -10.75 -2.19 19.93
N ASP A 102 -11.01 -0.89 19.82
CA ASP A 102 -12.23 -0.32 19.24
C ASP A 102 -12.16 -0.22 17.70
N GLY A 103 -11.16 -0.80 17.08
CA GLY A 103 -10.96 -0.83 15.65
C GLY A 103 -9.84 0.11 15.18
N SER A 104 -9.72 0.28 13.86
CA SER A 104 -8.74 1.21 13.28
C SER A 104 -9.26 1.76 11.97
N HIS A 105 -8.86 3.01 11.64
CA HIS A 105 -9.17 3.60 10.35
C HIS A 105 -8.69 2.68 9.20
N MET A 106 -9.39 2.67 8.09
CA MET A 106 -8.88 1.97 6.89
C MET A 106 -7.52 2.52 6.46
N GLY A 107 -7.28 3.80 6.73
CA GLY A 107 -6.06 4.52 6.39
C GLY A 107 -4.90 4.33 7.36
N ASP A 108 -5.09 3.67 8.51
CA ASP A 108 -4.01 3.41 9.46
C ASP A 108 -3.15 2.25 8.96
N LEU A 109 -1.87 2.53 8.72
CA LEU A 109 -0.90 1.58 8.20
C LEU A 109 0.28 1.44 9.17
N PRO A 110 1.01 0.32 9.14
CA PRO A 110 2.22 0.18 9.95
C PRO A 110 3.23 1.29 9.68
N ASN A 111 3.93 1.75 10.71
CA ASN A 111 4.98 2.73 10.57
C ASN A 111 6.00 2.33 9.50
N LEU A 112 6.45 3.30 8.70
CA LEU A 112 7.62 3.16 7.85
C LEU A 112 8.89 3.26 8.71
N VAL A 113 9.89 2.44 8.43
CA VAL A 113 11.18 2.55 9.09
C VAL A 113 12.22 2.99 8.06
N ALA A 114 12.70 4.22 8.21
CA ALA A 114 13.71 4.79 7.35
C ALA A 114 15.12 4.46 7.86
N SER A 115 15.99 4.11 6.93
CA SER A 115 17.41 3.86 7.16
C SER A 115 18.16 5.17 7.45
N SER A 116 19.42 5.06 7.88
CA SER A 116 20.32 6.22 8.05
C SER A 116 20.57 7.01 6.76
N SER A 117 20.28 6.46 5.60
CA SER A 117 20.29 7.18 4.32
C SER A 117 19.00 7.95 4.01
N GLY A 118 18.01 7.90 4.91
CA GLY A 118 16.71 8.55 4.74
C GLY A 118 15.80 7.87 3.74
N THR A 119 15.98 6.56 3.52
CA THR A 119 15.16 5.77 2.60
C THR A 119 14.33 4.74 3.34
N ALA A 120 13.07 4.54 2.91
CA ALA A 120 12.20 3.49 3.41
C ALA A 120 11.42 2.83 2.27
N THR A 121 11.08 1.56 2.45
CA THR A 121 10.16 0.82 1.59
C THR A 121 9.21 -0.02 2.43
N ALA A 122 7.97 -0.13 2.01
CA ALA A 122 7.00 -1.03 2.62
C ALA A 122 6.04 -1.62 1.58
N ARG A 123 5.43 -2.73 1.94
CA ARG A 123 4.29 -3.32 1.24
C ARG A 123 3.25 -3.69 2.29
N VAL A 124 2.09 -3.09 2.19
CA VAL A 124 1.00 -3.25 3.16
C VAL A 124 -0.24 -3.76 2.45
N THR A 125 -0.75 -4.90 2.89
CA THR A 125 -2.06 -5.39 2.45
C THR A 125 -3.14 -4.56 3.14
N LEU A 126 -3.99 -3.93 2.35
CA LEU A 126 -5.10 -3.14 2.87
C LEU A 126 -6.21 -4.06 3.39
N ARG A 127 -6.88 -3.61 4.44
CA ARG A 127 -7.98 -4.35 5.09
C ARG A 127 -9.30 -4.08 4.37
N GLY A 128 -10.12 -5.11 4.24
CA GLY A 128 -11.43 -5.05 3.60
C GLY A 128 -11.49 -5.81 2.28
N SER A 129 -12.66 -5.87 1.68
CA SER A 129 -12.81 -6.43 0.34
C SER A 129 -12.20 -5.50 -0.72
N ARG A 130 -11.75 -6.05 -1.84
CA ARG A 130 -11.25 -5.23 -2.97
C ARG A 130 -12.26 -4.17 -3.39
N ALA A 131 -13.55 -4.49 -3.40
CA ALA A 131 -14.60 -3.58 -3.82
C ALA A 131 -14.72 -2.38 -2.84
N ASP A 132 -14.74 -2.64 -1.53
CA ASP A 132 -14.85 -1.61 -0.50
C ASP A 132 -13.61 -0.71 -0.48
N ILE A 133 -12.40 -1.32 -0.58
CA ILE A 133 -11.14 -0.59 -0.67
C ILE A 133 -11.16 0.37 -1.86
N LEU A 134 -11.50 -0.11 -3.06
CA LEU A 134 -11.52 0.72 -4.26
C LEU A 134 -12.61 1.78 -4.22
N ALA A 135 -13.75 1.50 -3.61
CA ALA A 135 -14.81 2.49 -3.41
C ALA A 135 -14.37 3.62 -2.47
N ALA A 136 -13.66 3.29 -1.39
CA ALA A 136 -13.15 4.28 -0.44
C ALA A 136 -11.97 5.10 -0.99
N LEU A 137 -11.03 4.44 -1.70
CA LEU A 137 -9.84 5.13 -2.24
C LEU A 137 -10.14 6.07 -3.42
N PHE A 138 -11.18 5.77 -4.20
CA PHE A 138 -11.50 6.48 -5.45
C PHE A 138 -12.93 7.03 -5.43
N ASP A 139 -13.34 7.53 -4.27
CA ASP A 139 -14.56 8.31 -4.13
C ASP A 139 -14.41 9.72 -4.78
N ALA A 140 -15.39 10.61 -4.55
CA ALA A 140 -15.38 11.93 -5.18
C ALA A 140 -14.23 12.82 -4.71
N ASP A 141 -13.73 12.61 -3.48
CA ASP A 141 -12.68 13.41 -2.86
C ASP A 141 -11.28 12.82 -3.12
N GLY A 142 -11.22 11.55 -3.50
CA GLY A 142 -9.98 10.80 -3.75
C GLY A 142 -9.18 10.58 -2.47
N THR A 143 -7.96 10.04 -2.61
CA THR A 143 -7.11 9.64 -1.48
C THR A 143 -5.69 10.13 -1.67
N ALA A 144 -5.07 10.61 -0.59
CA ALA A 144 -3.65 10.90 -0.53
C ALA A 144 -2.90 9.90 0.36
N VAL A 145 -1.68 9.57 -0.05
CA VAL A 145 -0.69 8.84 0.75
C VAL A 145 0.14 9.88 1.49
N VAL A 146 0.18 9.80 2.83
CA VAL A 146 0.90 10.77 3.66
C VAL A 146 1.92 10.05 4.54
N ILE A 147 3.11 10.63 4.68
CA ILE A 147 4.16 10.20 5.59
C ILE A 147 4.38 11.32 6.60
N HIS A 148 4.48 10.95 7.87
CA HIS A 148 4.62 11.87 9.00
C HIS A 148 6.06 11.98 9.51
N ALA A 149 6.33 12.97 10.36
CA ALA A 149 7.65 13.24 10.92
C ALA A 149 8.04 12.26 12.03
N ASP A 150 7.06 11.86 12.84
CA ASP A 150 7.23 11.05 14.01
C ASP A 150 6.53 9.69 13.83
N PRO A 151 6.85 8.67 14.65
CA PRO A 151 6.12 7.41 14.62
C PRO A 151 4.67 7.60 15.07
N ASP A 152 3.77 6.84 14.47
CA ASP A 152 2.44 6.62 14.99
C ASP A 152 2.53 5.69 16.22
N ASP A 153 1.90 6.09 17.34
CA ASP A 153 1.88 5.30 18.58
C ASP A 153 0.84 4.18 18.59
N GLY A 154 -0.01 4.12 17.55
CA GLY A 154 -0.98 3.06 17.33
C GLY A 154 -2.26 3.15 18.15
N THR A 155 -2.45 4.20 18.96
CA THR A 155 -3.58 4.31 19.90
C THR A 155 -4.14 5.71 20.08
N SER A 156 -3.31 6.76 19.99
CA SER A 156 -3.73 8.13 20.30
C SER A 156 -4.60 8.74 19.21
N GLU A 157 -5.83 9.14 19.58
CA GLU A 157 -6.71 9.88 18.69
C GLU A 157 -6.17 11.30 18.38
N PRO A 158 -6.40 11.82 17.18
CA PRO A 158 -6.99 11.18 15.98
C PRO A 158 -5.96 10.61 15.02
N SER A 159 -4.68 10.56 15.35
CA SER A 159 -3.61 10.27 14.37
C SER A 159 -2.29 9.77 14.97
N GLY A 160 -2.34 9.12 16.16
CA GLY A 160 -1.20 8.43 16.77
C GLY A 160 -0.02 9.33 17.12
N ASN A 161 -0.27 10.62 17.39
CA ASN A 161 0.80 11.59 17.69
C ASN A 161 1.93 11.64 16.64
N ALA A 162 1.65 11.24 15.40
CA ALA A 162 2.64 11.08 14.34
C ALA A 162 3.29 12.41 13.85
N GLY A 163 2.87 13.54 14.39
CA GLY A 163 3.48 14.83 14.13
C GLY A 163 3.17 15.41 12.75
N LYS A 164 4.10 16.23 12.23
CA LYS A 164 3.92 16.93 10.95
C LYS A 164 3.92 15.98 9.77
N ARG A 165 3.22 16.37 8.70
CA ARG A 165 3.25 15.67 7.41
C ARG A 165 4.50 16.08 6.64
N VAL A 166 5.37 15.13 6.30
CA VAL A 166 6.67 15.40 5.65
C VAL A 166 6.67 15.04 4.16
N ALA A 167 5.84 14.10 3.75
CA ALA A 167 5.65 13.77 2.33
C ALA A 167 4.19 13.46 2.03
N CYS A 168 3.75 13.75 0.81
CA CYS A 168 2.39 13.51 0.34
C CYS A 168 2.38 13.19 -1.17
N GLY A 169 1.47 12.31 -1.58
CA GLY A 169 1.18 12.00 -2.97
C GLY A 169 -0.27 11.55 -3.16
N VAL A 170 -0.90 12.01 -4.23
CA VAL A 170 -2.29 11.66 -4.56
C VAL A 170 -2.33 10.35 -5.34
N LEU A 171 -3.16 9.40 -4.93
CA LEU A 171 -3.44 8.17 -5.68
C LEU A 171 -4.24 8.51 -6.94
N THR A 172 -3.71 8.12 -8.10
CA THR A 172 -4.36 8.31 -9.41
C THR A 172 -4.37 6.99 -10.19
N ARG A 173 -5.48 6.73 -10.91
CA ARG A 173 -5.63 5.57 -11.80
C ARG A 173 -4.98 5.80 -13.16
#